data_965c21b976f25aa823a07e60b1c2fa1c
#
_entry.id   965c21b976f25aa823a07e60b1c2fa1c
#
_cell.length_a   1.000
_cell.length_b   1.000
_cell.length_c   1.000
_cell.angle_alpha   90.00
_cell.angle_beta   90.00
_cell.angle_gamma   90.00
#
_symmetry.space_group_name_H-M   'P 1'
#
loop_
_entity.id
_entity.type
_entity.pdbx_description
1 polymer ?
#
loop_
_entity_poly.entity_id
_entity_poly.type
_entity_poly.pdbx_seq_one_letter_code
_entity_poly.pdbx_strand_id
1 'polypeptide(L)'
;MLSATIPYHIPVLATAVGEWAAGARRAVDATLGGGGHAAILLAAGAEVLGIDRDPEAIAAARGRLGDAMHYLTASYASSAALAAVGDFRPDHILLDLGISSHQVDAPERGFTFRPGAPLDMRMEGEGTKEGGRGITAADVLNSWPVERLAGTFAEYGDERPSRARRLAQEIVRRRLRRPFAISDDFVNAIRATLGPRSGPPDFARLFQALRIAVNRELEELSGALPALRDALVPGGTIAVITYHSGEDRIVKHEFREWGRSCICPPKQPVCTCRGHALGRVLTKKPI
;
A
#
# COMPACT_ATOMS: atom_id res chain seq x y z
N MET A 1 21.84 -31.03 7.36
CA MET A 1 21.28 -30.96 6.00
C MET A 1 20.37 -29.75 5.97
N LEU A 2 20.86 -28.63 5.40
CA LEU A 2 20.06 -27.42 5.22
C LEU A 2 19.01 -27.72 4.15
N SER A 3 17.75 -27.76 4.56
CA SER A 3 16.59 -27.80 3.65
C SER A 3 16.75 -26.66 2.64
N ALA A 4 16.73 -26.98 1.36
CA ALA A 4 16.67 -25.99 0.29
C ALA A 4 15.35 -25.23 0.40
N THR A 5 15.35 -24.17 1.17
CA THR A 5 14.26 -23.20 1.19
C THR A 5 14.16 -22.61 -0.21
N ILE A 6 12.99 -22.82 -0.82
CA ILE A 6 12.56 -22.09 -2.03
C ILE A 6 12.93 -20.61 -1.82
N PRO A 7 13.67 -19.97 -2.74
CA PRO A 7 14.07 -18.58 -2.53
C PRO A 7 12.81 -17.74 -2.43
N TYR A 8 12.49 -17.30 -1.22
CA TYR A 8 11.48 -16.29 -0.99
C TYR A 8 11.85 -15.08 -1.86
N HIS A 9 10.88 -14.57 -2.58
CA HIS A 9 11.01 -13.53 -3.60
C HIS A 9 12.13 -12.52 -3.29
N ILE A 10 12.99 -12.22 -4.27
CA ILE A 10 13.99 -11.16 -4.14
C ILE A 10 13.22 -9.85 -4.03
N PRO A 11 13.43 -9.06 -2.96
CA PRO A 11 12.70 -7.81 -2.78
C PRO A 11 13.02 -6.83 -3.92
N VAL A 12 12.03 -6.05 -4.31
CA VAL A 12 12.18 -5.05 -5.37
C VAL A 12 13.25 -4.04 -4.98
N LEU A 13 14.07 -3.61 -5.95
CA LEU A 13 15.16 -2.64 -5.73
C LEU A 13 16.13 -3.02 -4.58
N ALA A 14 16.36 -4.31 -4.34
CA ALA A 14 17.19 -4.81 -3.23
C ALA A 14 18.55 -4.11 -3.13
N THR A 15 19.24 -3.92 -4.26
CA THR A 15 20.55 -3.22 -4.30
C THR A 15 20.41 -1.76 -3.88
N ALA A 16 19.44 -1.04 -4.43
CA ALA A 16 19.21 0.37 -4.10
C ALA A 16 18.81 0.55 -2.63
N VAL A 17 17.99 -0.36 -2.08
CA VAL A 17 17.64 -0.37 -0.65
C VAL A 17 18.87 -0.65 0.21
N GLY A 18 19.73 -1.60 -0.19
CA GLY A 18 20.98 -1.89 0.53
C GLY A 18 21.95 -0.71 0.55
N GLU A 19 22.10 -0.02 -0.58
CA GLU A 19 22.93 1.18 -0.66
C GLU A 19 22.36 2.32 0.19
N TRP A 20 21.04 2.53 0.14
CA TRP A 20 20.36 3.54 0.95
C TRP A 20 20.44 3.23 2.45
N ALA A 21 20.37 1.96 2.83
CA ALA A 21 20.45 1.51 4.23
C ALA A 21 21.86 1.54 4.82
N ALA A 22 22.88 1.83 4.01
CA ALA A 22 24.25 1.87 4.49
C ALA A 22 24.45 2.91 5.61
N GLY A 23 24.86 2.44 6.79
CA GLY A 23 25.02 3.26 7.98
C GLY A 23 23.75 3.49 8.80
N ALA A 24 22.63 2.86 8.45
CA ALA A 24 21.44 2.84 9.27
C ALA A 24 21.73 2.21 10.64
N ARG A 25 21.25 2.84 11.70
CA ARG A 25 21.34 2.31 13.07
C ARG A 25 20.01 1.77 13.56
N ARG A 26 18.92 2.47 13.24
CA ARG A 26 17.55 2.12 13.59
C ARG A 26 16.65 2.29 12.38
N ALA A 27 16.19 1.21 11.80
CA ALA A 27 15.38 1.22 10.59
C ALA A 27 13.98 0.68 10.85
N VAL A 28 12.98 1.28 10.22
CA VAL A 28 11.62 0.79 10.18
C VAL A 28 11.32 0.27 8.78
N ASP A 29 10.89 -1.00 8.69
CA ASP A 29 10.22 -1.54 7.51
C ASP A 29 8.72 -1.48 7.78
N ALA A 30 8.05 -0.46 7.23
CA ALA A 30 6.66 -0.15 7.53
C ALA A 30 5.65 -1.02 6.74
N THR A 31 6.17 -1.87 5.84
CA THR A 31 5.43 -2.78 4.97
C THR A 31 6.17 -4.11 4.88
N LEU A 32 6.33 -4.77 6.04
CA LEU A 32 7.27 -5.86 6.25
C LEU A 32 7.13 -7.03 5.25
N GLY A 33 5.89 -7.39 4.90
CA GLY A 33 5.63 -8.57 4.09
C GLY A 33 6.35 -9.80 4.64
N GLY A 34 7.00 -10.56 3.76
CA GLY A 34 7.81 -11.72 4.18
C GLY A 34 9.21 -11.38 4.72
N GLY A 35 9.49 -10.11 5.05
CA GLY A 35 10.76 -9.68 5.65
C GLY A 35 11.93 -9.59 4.68
N GLY A 36 11.65 -9.44 3.37
CA GLY A 36 12.70 -9.34 2.36
C GLY A 36 13.60 -8.12 2.52
N HIS A 37 13.00 -6.95 2.62
CA HIS A 37 13.70 -5.69 2.86
C HIS A 37 14.27 -5.62 4.30
N ALA A 38 13.50 -6.08 5.29
CA ALA A 38 13.99 -6.16 6.67
C ALA A 38 15.29 -6.96 6.78
N ALA A 39 15.45 -8.05 6.03
CA ALA A 39 16.71 -8.81 5.98
C ALA A 39 17.89 -7.96 5.45
N ILE A 40 17.66 -7.08 4.48
CA ILE A 40 18.69 -6.15 3.96
C ILE A 40 19.05 -5.12 5.02
N LEU A 41 18.08 -4.56 5.73
CA LEU A 41 18.28 -3.59 6.80
C LEU A 41 19.08 -4.21 7.97
N LEU A 42 18.75 -5.44 8.37
CA LEU A 42 19.51 -6.20 9.36
C LEU A 42 20.95 -6.48 8.91
N ALA A 43 21.14 -6.87 7.64
CA ALA A 43 22.47 -7.10 7.08
C ALA A 43 23.32 -5.82 7.01
N ALA A 44 22.70 -4.64 6.91
CA ALA A 44 23.36 -3.35 7.02
C ALA A 44 23.74 -2.99 8.48
N GLY A 45 23.36 -3.81 9.46
CA GLY A 45 23.68 -3.63 10.88
C GLY A 45 22.67 -2.81 11.67
N ALA A 46 21.51 -2.52 11.11
CA ALA A 46 20.47 -1.76 11.79
C ALA A 46 19.69 -2.62 12.81
N GLU A 47 19.27 -2.01 13.92
CA GLU A 47 18.14 -2.48 14.72
C GLU A 47 16.86 -2.23 13.88
N VAL A 48 15.99 -3.24 13.71
CA VAL A 48 14.86 -3.15 12.80
C VAL A 48 13.53 -3.31 13.53
N LEU A 49 12.58 -2.42 13.25
CA LEU A 49 11.16 -2.56 13.57
C LEU A 49 10.39 -2.85 12.27
N GLY A 50 9.79 -4.04 12.17
CA GLY A 50 8.95 -4.42 11.04
C GLY A 50 7.48 -4.30 11.40
N ILE A 51 6.72 -3.66 10.53
CA ILE A 51 5.28 -3.43 10.69
C ILE A 51 4.55 -4.02 9.49
N ASP A 52 3.52 -4.79 9.74
CA ASP A 52 2.57 -5.21 8.70
C ASP A 52 1.19 -5.38 9.30
N ARG A 53 0.17 -5.07 8.51
CA ARG A 53 -1.23 -5.27 8.91
C ARG A 53 -1.66 -6.73 8.81
N ASP A 54 -0.96 -7.53 7.97
CA ASP A 54 -1.25 -8.93 7.73
C ASP A 54 -0.54 -9.81 8.77
N PRO A 55 -1.28 -10.51 9.66
CA PRO A 55 -0.68 -11.43 10.64
C PRO A 55 0.11 -12.58 9.98
N GLU A 56 -0.27 -13.00 8.76
CA GLU A 56 0.44 -14.05 8.03
C GLU A 56 1.80 -13.56 7.55
N ALA A 57 1.89 -12.28 7.11
CA ALA A 57 3.15 -11.66 6.76
C ALA A 57 4.10 -11.57 7.96
N ILE A 58 3.60 -11.14 9.12
CA ILE A 58 4.37 -11.12 10.37
C ILE A 58 4.85 -12.52 10.76
N ALA A 59 3.99 -13.53 10.67
CA ALA A 59 4.36 -14.92 10.98
C ALA A 59 5.45 -15.45 10.02
N ALA A 60 5.32 -15.16 8.72
CA ALA A 60 6.30 -15.54 7.71
C ALA A 60 7.66 -14.86 7.93
N ALA A 61 7.65 -13.55 8.19
CA ALA A 61 8.86 -12.78 8.48
C ALA A 61 9.54 -13.28 9.76
N ARG A 62 8.78 -13.55 10.83
CA ARG A 62 9.31 -14.12 12.09
C ARG A 62 9.87 -15.53 11.89
N GLY A 63 9.22 -16.37 11.10
CA GLY A 63 9.73 -17.69 10.73
C GLY A 63 11.06 -17.64 10.00
N ARG A 64 11.32 -16.58 9.23
CA ARG A 64 12.53 -16.37 8.44
C ARG A 64 13.64 -15.68 9.21
N LEU A 65 13.32 -14.65 9.99
CA LEU A 65 14.30 -13.76 10.62
C LEU A 65 14.44 -13.99 12.14
N GLY A 66 13.57 -14.83 12.72
CA GLY A 66 13.60 -15.15 14.15
C GLY A 66 13.37 -13.91 15.02
N ASP A 67 14.07 -13.85 16.12
CA ASP A 67 13.99 -12.72 17.07
C ASP A 67 15.06 -11.64 16.79
N ALA A 68 15.62 -11.60 15.57
CA ALA A 68 16.64 -10.61 15.20
C ALA A 68 16.10 -9.18 15.06
N MET A 69 14.78 -8.99 15.13
CA MET A 69 14.11 -7.69 14.97
C MET A 69 12.84 -7.61 15.82
N HIS A 70 12.27 -6.39 15.88
CA HIS A 70 10.98 -6.14 16.49
C HIS A 70 9.85 -6.29 15.47
N TYR A 71 8.69 -6.80 15.90
CA TYR A 71 7.53 -7.02 15.03
C TYR A 71 6.29 -6.36 15.60
N LEU A 72 5.52 -5.68 14.75
CA LEU A 72 4.23 -5.09 15.11
C LEU A 72 3.18 -5.45 14.06
N THR A 73 2.11 -6.12 14.49
CA THR A 73 0.94 -6.40 13.62
C THR A 73 0.00 -5.21 13.67
N ALA A 74 0.10 -4.32 12.69
CA ALA A 74 -0.74 -3.13 12.58
C ALA A 74 -0.63 -2.53 11.17
N SER A 75 -1.62 -1.73 10.75
CA SER A 75 -1.40 -0.82 9.63
C SER A 75 -0.37 0.24 10.03
N TYR A 76 0.59 0.54 9.14
CA TYR A 76 1.57 1.61 9.36
C TYR A 76 0.92 2.99 9.58
N ALA A 77 -0.34 3.17 9.18
CA ALA A 77 -1.11 4.39 9.36
C ALA A 77 -1.90 4.41 10.68
N SER A 78 -1.92 3.31 11.43
CA SER A 78 -2.63 3.26 12.71
C SER A 78 -1.94 4.10 13.79
N SER A 79 -2.71 4.61 14.74
CA SER A 79 -2.15 5.36 15.87
C SER A 79 -1.13 4.55 16.68
N ALA A 80 -1.36 3.24 16.83
CA ALA A 80 -0.44 2.34 17.52
C ALA A 80 0.90 2.21 16.78
N ALA A 81 0.87 2.04 15.44
CA ALA A 81 2.09 1.96 14.65
C ALA A 81 2.85 3.28 14.65
N LEU A 82 2.16 4.40 14.46
CA LEU A 82 2.79 5.72 14.47
C LEU A 82 3.44 6.05 15.84
N ALA A 83 2.79 5.68 16.94
CA ALA A 83 3.37 5.80 18.28
C ALA A 83 4.62 4.92 18.43
N ALA A 84 4.55 3.65 18.03
CA ALA A 84 5.70 2.73 18.10
C ALA A 84 6.90 3.22 17.26
N VAL A 85 6.65 3.77 16.07
CA VAL A 85 7.70 4.37 15.22
C VAL A 85 8.30 5.60 15.90
N GLY A 86 7.47 6.46 16.51
CA GLY A 86 7.93 7.63 17.27
C GLY A 86 8.82 7.26 18.46
N ASP A 87 8.43 6.24 19.24
CA ASP A 87 9.20 5.73 20.38
C ASP A 87 10.51 5.04 19.93
N PHE A 88 10.45 4.37 18.77
CA PHE A 88 11.62 3.70 18.18
C PHE A 88 12.66 4.70 17.68
N ARG A 89 12.28 5.93 17.32
CA ARG A 89 13.18 7.01 16.86
C ARG A 89 14.12 6.56 15.74
N PRO A 90 13.58 6.15 14.58
CA PRO A 90 14.38 5.64 13.48
C PRO A 90 15.21 6.72 12.80
N ASP A 91 16.33 6.31 12.20
CA ASP A 91 17.07 7.12 11.24
C ASP A 91 16.74 6.73 9.78
N HIS A 92 16.12 5.57 9.57
CA HIS A 92 15.65 5.12 8.26
C HIS A 92 14.22 4.57 8.35
N ILE A 93 13.36 4.96 7.40
CA ILE A 93 12.00 4.39 7.25
C ILE A 93 11.82 3.97 5.81
N LEU A 94 11.45 2.72 5.58
CA LEU A 94 11.10 2.16 4.27
C LEU A 94 9.61 1.85 4.22
N LEU A 95 8.97 2.24 3.10
CA LEU A 95 7.66 1.75 2.69
C LEU A 95 7.81 1.10 1.31
N ASP A 96 7.45 -0.17 1.20
CA ASP A 96 7.28 -0.90 -0.07
C ASP A 96 5.79 -1.15 -0.26
N LEU A 97 5.14 -0.26 -1.03
CA LEU A 97 3.67 -0.21 -1.11
C LEU A 97 3.11 -1.35 -1.98
N GLY A 98 1.81 -1.54 -1.91
CA GLY A 98 1.11 -2.55 -2.69
C GLY A 98 0.85 -3.85 -1.92
N ILE A 99 0.82 -4.96 -2.65
CA ILE A 99 0.53 -6.29 -2.10
C ILE A 99 1.75 -7.19 -2.16
N SER A 100 1.88 -8.06 -1.15
CA SER A 100 2.95 -9.05 -1.12
C SER A 100 2.71 -10.16 -2.14
N SER A 101 3.81 -10.81 -2.60
CA SER A 101 3.71 -11.98 -3.48
C SER A 101 2.86 -13.09 -2.86
N HIS A 102 2.92 -13.26 -1.53
CA HIS A 102 2.12 -14.23 -0.81
C HIS A 102 0.60 -13.95 -0.98
N GLN A 103 0.18 -12.69 -0.89
CA GLN A 103 -1.22 -12.31 -1.09
C GLN A 103 -1.70 -12.54 -2.54
N VAL A 104 -0.81 -12.35 -3.54
CA VAL A 104 -1.12 -12.63 -4.95
C VAL A 104 -1.23 -14.12 -5.21
N ASP A 105 -0.35 -14.92 -4.59
CA ASP A 105 -0.25 -16.36 -4.81
C ASP A 105 -1.29 -17.17 -4.01
N ALA A 106 -2.00 -16.55 -3.08
CA ALA A 106 -3.10 -17.12 -2.28
C ALA A 106 -4.47 -16.75 -2.89
N PRO A 107 -5.05 -17.58 -3.79
CA PRO A 107 -6.31 -17.25 -4.48
C PRO A 107 -7.47 -16.99 -3.53
N GLU A 108 -7.46 -17.62 -2.35
CA GLU A 108 -8.47 -17.45 -1.29
C GLU A 108 -8.49 -16.05 -0.67
N ARG A 109 -7.40 -15.29 -0.79
CA ARG A 109 -7.33 -13.87 -0.37
C ARG A 109 -8.03 -12.92 -1.34
N GLY A 110 -8.34 -13.37 -2.55
CA GLY A 110 -9.15 -12.62 -3.52
C GLY A 110 -8.44 -11.48 -4.26
N PHE A 111 -7.12 -11.39 -4.20
CA PHE A 111 -6.35 -10.37 -4.93
C PHE A 111 -6.14 -10.71 -6.42
N THR A 112 -6.72 -11.80 -6.88
CA THR A 112 -6.56 -12.29 -8.25
C THR A 112 -7.89 -12.29 -9.01
N PHE A 113 -7.81 -12.16 -10.33
CA PHE A 113 -8.95 -12.35 -11.23
C PHE A 113 -9.02 -13.77 -11.83
N ARG A 114 -8.28 -14.75 -11.25
CA ARG A 114 -8.40 -16.16 -11.62
C ARG A 114 -9.83 -16.62 -11.36
N PRO A 115 -10.40 -17.48 -12.24
CA PRO A 115 -11.78 -17.98 -12.07
C PRO A 115 -12.02 -18.62 -10.70
N GLY A 116 -13.15 -18.31 -10.10
CA GLY A 116 -13.59 -18.87 -8.83
C GLY A 116 -12.98 -18.23 -7.58
N ALA A 117 -12.03 -17.32 -7.71
CA ALA A 117 -11.45 -16.62 -6.54
C ALA A 117 -12.51 -15.75 -5.84
N PRO A 118 -12.57 -15.72 -4.49
CA PRO A 118 -13.51 -14.87 -3.76
C PRO A 118 -13.20 -13.38 -4.02
N LEU A 119 -14.19 -12.52 -3.87
CA LEU A 119 -14.01 -11.05 -3.89
C LEU A 119 -13.79 -10.52 -2.48
N ASP A 120 -12.70 -10.95 -1.82
CA ASP A 120 -12.34 -10.48 -0.49
C ASP A 120 -11.46 -9.22 -0.55
N MET A 121 -10.19 -9.35 -0.92
CA MET A 121 -9.18 -8.29 -1.07
C MET A 121 -8.78 -7.56 0.22
N ARG A 122 -9.14 -8.04 1.41
CA ARG A 122 -8.68 -7.46 2.67
C ARG A 122 -7.22 -7.86 2.93
N MET A 123 -6.36 -6.88 3.14
CA MET A 123 -4.94 -7.14 3.46
C MET A 123 -4.76 -7.72 4.86
N GLU A 124 -5.65 -7.40 5.80
CA GLU A 124 -5.60 -7.88 7.18
C GLU A 124 -6.06 -9.34 7.34
N GLY A 125 -6.63 -9.95 6.30
CA GLY A 125 -7.20 -11.29 6.37
C GLY A 125 -8.48 -11.37 7.22
N GLU A 126 -8.89 -12.60 7.60
CA GLU A 126 -10.13 -12.84 8.35
C GLU A 126 -10.01 -12.65 9.87
N GLY A 127 -8.82 -12.44 10.41
CA GLY A 127 -8.48 -12.66 11.82
C GLY A 127 -8.39 -11.45 12.73
N THR A 128 -8.48 -10.23 12.26
CA THR A 128 -8.31 -9.05 13.14
C THR A 128 -9.58 -8.73 13.91
N LYS A 129 -9.58 -9.04 15.21
CA LYS A 129 -10.72 -8.86 16.13
C LYS A 129 -10.90 -7.44 16.66
N GLU A 130 -9.98 -6.52 16.43
CA GLU A 130 -10.05 -5.15 16.93
C GLU A 130 -10.60 -4.21 15.85
N GLY A 131 -11.90 -3.93 15.91
CA GLY A 131 -12.52 -2.87 15.12
C GLY A 131 -13.56 -3.29 14.07
N GLY A 132 -13.99 -4.53 14.04
CA GLY A 132 -15.01 -5.02 13.11
C GLY A 132 -14.40 -5.64 11.85
N ARG A 133 -15.17 -6.51 11.18
CA ARG A 133 -14.80 -7.07 9.86
C ARG A 133 -14.65 -5.91 8.88
N GLY A 134 -13.45 -5.67 8.37
CA GLY A 134 -13.25 -4.77 7.23
C GLY A 134 -14.17 -5.14 6.07
N ILE A 135 -14.54 -4.15 5.25
CA ILE A 135 -15.38 -4.40 4.06
C ILE A 135 -14.60 -5.21 3.03
N THR A 136 -15.25 -6.16 2.38
CA THR A 136 -14.68 -6.94 1.28
C THR A 136 -14.92 -6.24 -0.07
N ALA A 137 -14.23 -6.69 -1.12
CA ALA A 137 -14.52 -6.27 -2.48
C ALA A 137 -15.96 -6.63 -2.90
N ALA A 138 -16.47 -7.78 -2.43
CA ALA A 138 -17.87 -8.15 -2.60
C ALA A 138 -18.81 -7.14 -1.95
N ASP A 139 -18.54 -6.72 -0.72
CA ASP A 139 -19.35 -5.70 -0.03
C ASP A 139 -19.37 -4.38 -0.79
N VAL A 140 -18.20 -3.94 -1.29
CA VAL A 140 -18.09 -2.73 -2.13
C VAL A 140 -18.99 -2.83 -3.35
N LEU A 141 -18.89 -3.92 -4.12
CA LEU A 141 -19.69 -4.11 -5.34
C LEU A 141 -21.20 -4.25 -5.05
N ASN A 142 -21.55 -4.89 -3.93
CA ASN A 142 -22.93 -5.16 -3.57
C ASN A 142 -23.63 -4.00 -2.87
N SER A 143 -22.91 -3.09 -2.21
CA SER A 143 -23.54 -2.05 -1.38
C SER A 143 -23.34 -0.62 -1.87
N TRP A 144 -22.20 -0.29 -2.51
CA TRP A 144 -21.90 1.10 -2.82
C TRP A 144 -22.80 1.66 -3.94
N PRO A 145 -23.17 2.97 -3.86
CA PRO A 145 -23.94 3.62 -4.91
C PRO A 145 -23.12 3.82 -6.19
N VAL A 146 -23.82 4.01 -7.32
CA VAL A 146 -23.22 4.19 -8.66
C VAL A 146 -22.14 5.26 -8.66
N GLU A 147 -22.39 6.38 -8.02
CA GLU A 147 -21.48 7.54 -8.00
C GLU A 147 -20.15 7.19 -7.33
N ARG A 148 -20.21 6.47 -6.20
CA ARG A 148 -19.01 6.04 -5.45
C ARG A 148 -18.22 4.99 -6.23
N LEU A 149 -18.88 3.99 -6.80
CA LEU A 149 -18.23 3.00 -7.66
C LEU A 149 -17.58 3.65 -8.89
N ALA A 150 -18.28 4.57 -9.55
CA ALA A 150 -17.76 5.27 -10.71
C ALA A 150 -16.52 6.12 -10.35
N GLY A 151 -16.56 6.83 -9.22
CA GLY A 151 -15.42 7.57 -8.69
C GLY A 151 -14.21 6.67 -8.45
N THR A 152 -14.42 5.53 -7.78
CA THR A 152 -13.38 4.53 -7.51
C THR A 152 -12.71 4.03 -8.80
N PHE A 153 -13.49 3.65 -9.82
CA PHE A 153 -12.91 3.15 -11.06
C PHE A 153 -12.25 4.25 -11.89
N ALA A 154 -12.76 5.48 -11.83
CA ALA A 154 -12.13 6.60 -12.52
C ALA A 154 -10.82 7.02 -11.87
N GLU A 155 -10.79 7.15 -10.56
CA GLU A 155 -9.65 7.67 -9.82
C GLU A 155 -8.57 6.61 -9.60
N TYR A 156 -8.95 5.42 -9.11
CA TYR A 156 -8.00 4.38 -8.73
C TYR A 156 -7.72 3.39 -9.86
N GLY A 157 -8.67 3.26 -10.79
CA GLY A 157 -8.55 2.39 -11.95
C GLY A 157 -8.10 3.12 -13.22
N ASP A 158 -7.82 4.41 -13.17
CA ASP A 158 -7.48 5.23 -14.34
C ASP A 158 -8.46 5.02 -15.52
N GLU A 159 -9.75 4.85 -15.20
CA GLU A 159 -10.77 4.62 -16.21
C GLU A 159 -11.45 5.94 -16.61
N ARG A 160 -11.75 6.08 -17.90
CA ARG A 160 -12.49 7.26 -18.39
C ARG A 160 -13.80 7.42 -17.64
N PRO A 161 -14.16 8.62 -17.15
CA PRO A 161 -15.35 8.82 -16.31
C PRO A 161 -16.64 8.25 -16.90
N SER A 162 -16.83 8.34 -18.22
CA SER A 162 -18.00 7.79 -18.89
C SER A 162 -18.05 6.26 -18.87
N ARG A 163 -16.90 5.59 -18.97
CA ARG A 163 -16.80 4.13 -18.86
C ARG A 163 -16.92 3.66 -17.43
N ALA A 164 -16.26 4.35 -16.50
CA ALA A 164 -16.37 4.09 -15.06
C ALA A 164 -17.83 4.15 -14.61
N ARG A 165 -18.59 5.17 -15.05
CA ARG A 165 -20.02 5.28 -14.75
C ARG A 165 -20.83 4.14 -15.37
N ARG A 166 -20.56 3.73 -16.61
CA ARG A 166 -21.26 2.59 -17.23
C ARG A 166 -20.97 1.29 -16.50
N LEU A 167 -19.70 1.06 -16.08
CA LEU A 167 -19.33 -0.12 -15.29
C LEU A 167 -20.09 -0.13 -13.95
N ALA A 168 -20.12 0.99 -13.25
CA ALA A 168 -20.84 1.13 -11.98
C ALA A 168 -22.35 0.85 -12.15
N GLN A 169 -22.98 1.36 -13.22
CA GLN A 169 -24.38 1.07 -13.53
C GLN A 169 -24.62 -0.42 -13.83
N GLU A 170 -23.71 -1.05 -14.59
CA GLU A 170 -23.79 -2.49 -14.90
C GLU A 170 -23.66 -3.33 -13.62
N ILE A 171 -22.76 -2.97 -12.71
CA ILE A 171 -22.60 -3.63 -11.41
C ILE A 171 -23.91 -3.52 -10.61
N VAL A 172 -24.45 -2.31 -10.47
CA VAL A 172 -25.70 -2.09 -9.72
C VAL A 172 -26.86 -2.86 -10.35
N ARG A 173 -26.96 -2.93 -11.68
CA ARG A 173 -27.97 -3.72 -12.39
C ARG A 173 -27.83 -5.22 -12.14
N ARG A 174 -26.59 -5.75 -12.12
CA ARG A 174 -26.32 -7.18 -11.91
C ARG A 174 -26.61 -7.63 -10.50
N ARG A 175 -26.18 -6.87 -9.49
CA ARG A 175 -26.36 -7.24 -8.07
C ARG A 175 -27.83 -7.36 -7.66
N LEU A 176 -28.75 -6.68 -8.35
CA LEU A 176 -30.20 -6.83 -8.12
C LEU A 176 -30.72 -8.22 -8.50
N ARG A 177 -30.00 -8.96 -9.37
CA ARG A 177 -30.37 -10.32 -9.80
C ARG A 177 -29.59 -11.35 -9.00
N ARG A 178 -28.30 -11.15 -8.83
CA ARG A 178 -27.39 -12.02 -8.11
C ARG A 178 -26.25 -11.19 -7.51
N PRO A 179 -25.99 -11.30 -6.20
CA PRO A 179 -24.84 -10.65 -5.57
C PRO A 179 -23.51 -11.09 -6.19
N PHE A 180 -22.54 -10.18 -6.20
CA PHE A 180 -21.15 -10.47 -6.54
C PHE A 180 -20.51 -11.28 -5.40
N ALA A 181 -19.86 -12.38 -5.72
CA ALA A 181 -19.19 -13.25 -4.74
C ALA A 181 -17.79 -13.66 -5.18
N ILE A 182 -17.62 -13.92 -6.47
CA ILE A 182 -16.36 -14.42 -7.04
C ILE A 182 -15.85 -13.50 -8.16
N SER A 183 -14.57 -13.64 -8.48
CA SER A 183 -13.88 -12.87 -9.52
C SER A 183 -14.61 -12.87 -10.87
N ASP A 184 -15.20 -14.02 -11.27
CA ASP A 184 -15.95 -14.14 -12.52
C ASP A 184 -17.13 -13.17 -12.60
N ASP A 185 -17.82 -12.90 -11.50
CA ASP A 185 -18.94 -11.97 -11.46
C ASP A 185 -18.48 -10.57 -11.87
N PHE A 186 -17.34 -10.12 -11.37
CA PHE A 186 -16.78 -8.81 -11.68
C PHE A 186 -16.13 -8.78 -13.08
N VAL A 187 -15.36 -9.81 -13.45
CA VAL A 187 -14.80 -9.94 -14.82
C VAL A 187 -15.90 -9.88 -15.87
N ASN A 188 -17.03 -10.57 -15.63
CA ASN A 188 -18.17 -10.55 -16.54
C ASN A 188 -18.86 -9.18 -16.63
N ALA A 189 -18.88 -8.39 -15.56
CA ALA A 189 -19.36 -7.00 -15.60
C ALA A 189 -18.41 -6.11 -16.39
N ILE A 190 -17.10 -6.28 -16.23
CA ILE A 190 -16.08 -5.56 -16.99
C ILE A 190 -16.23 -5.87 -18.49
N ARG A 191 -16.30 -7.14 -18.86
CA ARG A 191 -16.48 -7.56 -20.28
C ARG A 191 -17.74 -7.00 -20.91
N ALA A 192 -18.85 -6.99 -20.19
CA ALA A 192 -20.10 -6.43 -20.67
C ALA A 192 -20.02 -4.92 -20.94
N THR A 193 -19.17 -4.21 -20.18
CA THR A 193 -19.03 -2.75 -20.28
C THR A 193 -17.96 -2.32 -21.27
N LEU A 194 -16.77 -2.96 -21.23
CA LEU A 194 -15.63 -2.60 -22.07
C LEU A 194 -15.61 -3.32 -23.41
N GLY A 195 -16.43 -4.38 -23.52
CA GLY A 195 -16.56 -5.19 -24.74
C GLY A 195 -15.66 -6.44 -24.73
N PRO A 196 -15.82 -7.28 -25.80
CA PRO A 196 -15.18 -8.61 -25.86
C PRO A 196 -13.66 -8.56 -25.99
N ARG A 197 -13.08 -7.40 -26.31
CA ARG A 197 -11.62 -7.20 -26.38
C ARG A 197 -10.98 -6.88 -25.04
N SER A 198 -11.79 -6.70 -23.97
CA SER A 198 -11.24 -6.51 -22.62
C SER A 198 -10.50 -7.76 -22.15
N GLY A 199 -9.33 -7.56 -21.55
CA GLY A 199 -8.41 -8.62 -21.20
C GLY A 199 -7.72 -8.41 -19.85
N PRO A 200 -6.69 -9.22 -19.55
CA PRO A 200 -5.96 -9.18 -18.29
C PRO A 200 -5.52 -7.78 -17.83
N PRO A 201 -5.03 -6.87 -18.70
CA PRO A 201 -4.66 -5.52 -18.28
C PRO A 201 -5.84 -4.70 -17.72
N ASP A 202 -7.03 -4.83 -18.35
CA ASP A 202 -8.23 -4.15 -17.87
C ASP A 202 -8.71 -4.72 -16.53
N PHE A 203 -8.64 -6.05 -16.39
CA PHE A 203 -9.01 -6.73 -15.15
C PHE A 203 -8.08 -6.34 -14.02
N ALA A 204 -6.77 -6.43 -14.24
CA ALA A 204 -5.76 -6.06 -13.24
C ALA A 204 -5.98 -4.63 -12.71
N ARG A 205 -6.17 -3.67 -13.60
CA ARG A 205 -6.39 -2.26 -13.28
C ARG A 205 -7.66 -2.02 -12.48
N LEU A 206 -8.77 -2.69 -12.83
CA LEU A 206 -10.06 -2.51 -12.15
C LEU A 206 -10.13 -3.30 -10.83
N PHE A 207 -9.45 -4.46 -10.74
CA PHE A 207 -9.26 -5.18 -9.47
C PHE A 207 -8.37 -4.38 -8.51
N GLN A 208 -7.30 -3.76 -9.02
CA GLN A 208 -6.49 -2.81 -8.24
C GLN A 208 -7.32 -1.65 -7.70
N ALA A 209 -8.25 -1.09 -8.48
CA ALA A 209 -9.12 -0.02 -8.00
C ALA A 209 -10.00 -0.46 -6.81
N LEU A 210 -10.54 -1.68 -6.86
CA LEU A 210 -11.28 -2.27 -5.73
C LEU A 210 -10.38 -2.48 -4.52
N ARG A 211 -9.17 -3.03 -4.73
CA ARG A 211 -8.19 -3.27 -3.67
C ARG A 211 -7.86 -1.98 -2.92
N ILE A 212 -7.54 -0.92 -3.65
CA ILE A 212 -7.25 0.40 -3.09
C ILE A 212 -8.42 0.90 -2.25
N ALA A 213 -9.65 0.73 -2.75
CA ALA A 213 -10.86 1.18 -2.05
C ALA A 213 -11.15 0.36 -0.78
N VAL A 214 -10.99 -0.97 -0.85
CA VAL A 214 -11.18 -1.90 0.28
C VAL A 214 -10.21 -1.57 1.42
N ASN A 215 -8.93 -1.37 1.08
CA ASN A 215 -7.85 -1.20 2.06
C ASN A 215 -7.53 0.27 2.36
N ARG A 216 -8.24 1.23 1.74
CA ARG A 216 -8.03 2.68 1.92
C ARG A 216 -6.57 3.10 1.70
N GLU A 217 -5.88 2.44 0.77
CA GLU A 217 -4.42 2.52 0.61
C GLU A 217 -3.92 3.96 0.43
N LEU A 218 -4.56 4.75 -0.43
CA LEU A 218 -4.14 6.13 -0.70
C LEU A 218 -4.45 7.11 0.44
N GLU A 219 -5.57 6.89 1.14
CA GLU A 219 -5.93 7.70 2.31
C GLU A 219 -4.94 7.45 3.46
N GLU A 220 -4.63 6.18 3.73
CA GLU A 220 -3.66 5.78 4.75
C GLU A 220 -2.26 6.32 4.43
N LEU A 221 -1.81 6.20 3.19
CA LEU A 221 -0.52 6.73 2.74
C LEU A 221 -0.43 8.24 2.98
N SER A 222 -1.43 8.99 2.50
CA SER A 222 -1.47 10.43 2.66
C SER A 222 -1.48 10.87 4.12
N GLY A 223 -2.22 10.15 4.97
CA GLY A 223 -2.32 10.45 6.40
C GLY A 223 -1.06 10.10 7.19
N ALA A 224 -0.39 9.00 6.83
CA ALA A 224 0.76 8.50 7.59
C ALA A 224 2.08 9.21 7.25
N LEU A 225 2.31 9.59 6.00
CA LEU A 225 3.59 10.14 5.54
C LEU A 225 4.11 11.32 6.38
N PRO A 226 3.29 12.34 6.76
CA PRO A 226 3.76 13.42 7.61
C PRO A 226 4.20 12.95 8.99
N ALA A 227 3.45 12.03 9.61
CA ALA A 227 3.77 11.51 10.93
C ALA A 227 5.03 10.64 10.93
N LEU A 228 5.20 9.81 9.89
CA LEU A 228 6.42 9.01 9.71
C LEU A 228 7.66 9.90 9.52
N ARG A 229 7.55 10.99 8.72
CA ARG A 229 8.63 11.97 8.61
C ARG A 229 8.98 12.58 9.97
N ASP A 230 7.97 12.97 10.74
CA ASP A 230 8.19 13.64 12.03
C ASP A 230 8.75 12.72 13.11
N ALA A 231 8.60 11.40 12.94
CA ALA A 231 9.21 10.38 13.81
C ALA A 231 10.71 10.15 13.55
N LEU A 232 11.23 10.55 12.38
CA LEU A 232 12.64 10.43 12.06
C LEU A 232 13.49 11.30 12.99
N VAL A 233 14.65 10.79 13.42
CA VAL A 233 15.66 11.63 14.05
C VAL A 233 16.19 12.68 13.05
N PRO A 234 16.72 13.83 13.50
CA PRO A 234 17.33 14.82 12.61
C PRO A 234 18.39 14.18 11.70
N GLY A 235 18.28 14.43 10.39
CA GLY A 235 19.14 13.82 9.37
C GLY A 235 18.73 12.45 8.90
N GLY A 236 17.67 11.86 9.47
CA GLY A 236 17.13 10.59 9.04
C GLY A 236 16.49 10.66 7.64
N THR A 237 16.24 9.51 7.05
CA THR A 237 15.76 9.38 5.66
C THR A 237 14.53 8.49 5.58
N ILE A 238 13.64 8.80 4.63
CA ILE A 238 12.48 7.98 4.28
C ILE A 238 12.56 7.59 2.81
N ALA A 239 12.37 6.31 2.52
CA ALA A 239 12.27 5.77 1.17
C ALA A 239 10.89 5.14 0.96
N VAL A 240 10.30 5.40 -0.21
CA VAL A 240 8.98 4.85 -0.58
C VAL A 240 9.07 4.25 -1.97
N ILE A 241 8.73 2.97 -2.09
CA ILE A 241 8.59 2.26 -3.34
C ILE A 241 7.10 2.27 -3.70
N THR A 242 6.79 2.69 -4.92
CA THR A 242 5.42 2.84 -5.42
C THR A 242 5.23 2.03 -6.70
N TYR A 243 4.02 1.48 -6.91
CA TYR A 243 3.72 0.62 -8.06
C TYR A 243 2.69 1.22 -9.01
N HIS A 244 2.02 2.29 -8.61
CA HIS A 244 1.04 2.95 -9.47
C HIS A 244 1.02 4.48 -9.30
N SER A 245 0.46 5.15 -10.30
CA SER A 245 0.44 6.61 -10.41
C SER A 245 -0.24 7.34 -9.23
N GLY A 246 -1.18 6.70 -8.55
CA GLY A 246 -1.87 7.27 -7.38
C GLY A 246 -0.92 7.43 -6.19
N GLU A 247 -0.19 6.36 -5.85
CA GLU A 247 0.85 6.39 -4.79
C GLU A 247 1.95 7.38 -5.14
N ASP A 248 2.50 7.27 -6.35
CA ASP A 248 3.59 8.13 -6.83
C ASP A 248 3.24 9.62 -6.75
N ARG A 249 2.00 9.97 -7.08
CA ARG A 249 1.49 11.35 -6.99
C ARG A 249 1.49 11.86 -5.56
N ILE A 250 1.01 11.06 -4.59
CA ILE A 250 0.98 11.42 -3.18
C ILE A 250 2.40 11.60 -2.65
N VAL A 251 3.27 10.62 -2.86
CA VAL A 251 4.66 10.68 -2.38
C VAL A 251 5.41 11.87 -2.97
N LYS A 252 5.30 12.11 -4.28
CA LYS A 252 5.93 13.27 -4.94
C LYS A 252 5.38 14.60 -4.45
N HIS A 253 4.08 14.66 -4.18
CA HIS A 253 3.47 15.87 -3.63
C HIS A 253 4.05 16.18 -2.25
N GLU A 254 3.98 15.21 -1.33
CA GLU A 254 4.47 15.36 0.04
C GLU A 254 5.96 15.70 0.08
N PHE A 255 6.79 14.99 -0.66
CA PHE A 255 8.24 15.23 -0.68
C PHE A 255 8.59 16.63 -1.23
N ARG A 256 7.85 17.12 -2.23
CA ARG A 256 8.02 18.51 -2.72
C ARG A 256 7.63 19.53 -1.66
N GLU A 257 6.49 19.32 -0.99
CA GLU A 257 6.03 20.22 0.06
C GLU A 257 6.99 20.27 1.26
N TRP A 258 7.60 19.13 1.61
CA TRP A 258 8.62 19.09 2.65
C TRP A 258 9.91 19.82 2.24
N GLY A 259 10.26 19.77 0.97
CA GLY A 259 11.45 20.45 0.43
C GLY A 259 11.31 21.96 0.27
N ARG A 260 10.09 22.52 0.41
CA ARG A 260 9.85 23.98 0.28
C ARG A 260 10.17 24.70 1.58
N SER A 261 10.98 25.74 1.50
CA SER A 261 11.25 26.62 2.64
C SER A 261 10.06 27.52 2.98
N CYS A 262 9.29 27.94 1.98
CA CYS A 262 8.10 28.77 2.14
C CYS A 262 6.90 28.14 1.43
N ILE A 263 5.77 28.06 2.13
CA ILE A 263 4.48 27.54 1.64
C ILE A 263 3.38 28.62 1.66
N CYS A 264 3.74 29.90 1.84
CA CYS A 264 2.79 31.01 1.75
C CYS A 264 2.20 31.12 0.34
N PRO A 265 0.97 31.67 0.20
CA PRO A 265 0.41 32.02 -1.08
C PRO A 265 1.35 32.94 -1.89
N PRO A 266 1.38 32.83 -3.23
CA PRO A 266 2.11 33.74 -4.08
C PRO A 266 1.70 35.20 -3.78
N LYS A 267 2.69 36.12 -3.69
CA LYS A 267 2.50 37.55 -3.42
C LYS A 267 2.15 37.92 -1.98
N GLN A 268 2.26 37.02 -1.01
CA GLN A 268 2.11 37.39 0.39
C GLN A 268 3.30 38.25 0.83
N PRO A 269 3.08 39.49 1.34
CA PRO A 269 4.17 40.43 1.61
C PRO A 269 5.12 39.98 2.72
N VAL A 270 4.58 39.27 3.72
CA VAL A 270 5.35 38.78 4.88
C VAL A 270 5.11 37.29 5.04
N CYS A 271 6.20 36.53 5.17
CA CYS A 271 6.11 35.09 5.40
C CYS A 271 5.54 34.81 6.80
N THR A 272 4.42 34.08 6.85
CA THR A 272 3.76 33.66 8.10
C THR A 272 3.75 32.13 8.26
N CYS A 273 4.36 31.38 7.32
CA CYS A 273 4.48 29.94 7.40
C CYS A 273 5.72 29.51 8.21
N ARG A 274 6.04 28.22 8.19
CA ARG A 274 7.20 27.67 8.92
C ARG A 274 8.56 28.27 8.58
N GLY A 275 8.73 28.90 7.40
CA GLY A 275 9.95 29.60 6.98
C GLY A 275 11.18 28.73 6.69
N HIS A 276 11.05 27.38 6.79
CA HIS A 276 12.13 26.43 6.52
C HIS A 276 11.60 25.16 5.88
N ALA A 277 12.47 24.44 5.18
CA ALA A 277 12.18 23.10 4.65
C ALA A 277 12.18 22.06 5.77
N LEU A 278 11.28 21.07 5.68
CA LEU A 278 11.21 19.94 6.61
C LEU A 278 12.14 18.79 6.21
N GLY A 279 12.61 18.79 4.98
CA GLY A 279 13.50 17.78 4.44
C GLY A 279 14.07 18.18 3.09
N ARG A 280 14.86 17.29 2.50
CA ARG A 280 15.43 17.45 1.16
C ARG A 280 15.14 16.21 0.33
N VAL A 281 14.64 16.38 -0.87
CA VAL A 281 14.48 15.27 -1.82
C VAL A 281 15.87 14.83 -2.29
N LEU A 282 16.23 13.57 -2.02
CA LEU A 282 17.54 13.01 -2.34
C LEU A 282 17.63 12.54 -3.80
N THR A 283 16.54 11.98 -4.34
CA THR A 283 16.46 11.49 -5.72
C THR A 283 15.71 12.47 -6.60
N LYS A 284 16.36 13.03 -7.63
CA LYS A 284 15.71 13.94 -8.58
C LYS A 284 14.68 13.26 -9.47
N LYS A 285 14.84 11.96 -9.71
CA LYS A 285 13.94 11.09 -10.46
C LYS A 285 13.79 9.78 -9.68
N PRO A 286 12.66 9.08 -9.79
CA PRO A 286 12.53 7.71 -9.29
C PRO A 286 13.64 6.81 -9.89
N ILE A 287 14.05 5.84 -9.11
CA ILE A 287 15.03 4.82 -9.52
C ILE A 287 14.30 3.73 -10.29
#